data_30275825056c34e73497697bc0066149
#
_entry.id   30275825056c34e73497697bc0066149
#
_cell.length_a   1.000
_cell.length_b   1.000
_cell.length_c   1.000
_cell.angle_alpha   90.00
_cell.angle_beta   90.00
_cell.angle_gamma   90.00
#
_symmetry.space_group_name_H-M   'P 1'
#
loop_
_entity.id
_entity.type
_entity.pdbx_description
1 polymer ?
#
loop_
_entity_poly.entity_id
_entity_poly.type
_entity_poly.pdbx_seq_one_letter_code
_entity_poly.pdbx_strand_id
1 'polypeptide(L)'
;MNILSYKPDHDGTIAYLKDAHLLFSIEAEKNSNYRYSSVSIHDVFNVLGELDELPDVICTGGWWPREAQLLGSHAHAGYRGVTKSDVIVDKRRLFGRPGHYFSSSHERSHLLCAFGMSSLPKGTPCYALVWEGAIGAFYEIDSELNIMLLADVLNEPGNRYTSIYGLADPTFPKNAPFSRFSDSGKLMALASFSNRSTPSAEEIKLIDFLLGSQHVQLSLYEDLEHSRYYNVGVDDSEFRNFAGIFSDKIFDIFYQFAKASMKKRMPLIIAGGCGLNCDWNTKWRESGLFPEVFVPPVANDSGSAIGTAIDAQFHYTGNPKIEWNVYSGLGFDTTGFFDMARYALYEADDEMIADMLANDLILGWVSGRYEIGPRALGNRSILAAPFKESTRTRLNEIKQREQFRPIAPVCLEEEATRWFGCDRASPYMLYTYTARTDALAAVTHVNKTARIQTVSPATNRSLYNLLIAFKARTGYGVLCNTSLNFKGRGFINKIDDLSSYVVKHNLDGFVVEGRSYILKSSRRYQAYLKACQNL
;
A
#
# COMPACT_ATOMS: atom_id res chain seq x y z
N MET A 1 -5.42 -2.01 28.48
CA MET A 1 -5.88 -3.30 27.92
C MET A 1 -5.02 -3.64 26.70
N ASN A 2 -4.50 -4.84 26.68
CA ASN A 2 -3.55 -5.33 25.70
C ASN A 2 -4.27 -6.29 24.74
N ILE A 3 -4.26 -5.99 23.45
CA ILE A 3 -4.99 -6.73 22.41
C ILE A 3 -4.01 -7.20 21.36
N LEU A 4 -3.88 -8.52 21.19
CA LEU A 4 -3.14 -9.13 20.11
C LEU A 4 -4.12 -9.67 19.07
N SER A 5 -4.02 -9.19 17.85
CA SER A 5 -4.91 -9.56 16.75
C SER A 5 -4.11 -10.10 15.58
N TYR A 6 -4.65 -11.12 14.92
CA TYR A 6 -4.04 -11.64 13.70
C TYR A 6 -5.07 -11.88 12.59
N LYS A 7 -4.63 -11.66 11.37
CA LYS A 7 -5.29 -12.09 10.14
C LYS A 7 -4.50 -13.26 9.56
N PRO A 8 -5.06 -14.47 9.47
CA PRO A 8 -4.27 -15.68 9.22
C PRO A 8 -3.86 -15.89 7.77
N ASP A 9 -4.70 -15.58 6.80
CA ASP A 9 -4.54 -15.89 5.38
C ASP A 9 -3.72 -14.83 4.60
N HIS A 10 -3.85 -14.75 3.27
CA HIS A 10 -3.08 -13.84 2.43
C HIS A 10 -3.07 -12.40 3.00
N ASP A 11 -1.99 -11.67 2.75
CA ASP A 11 -1.71 -10.42 3.48
C ASP A 11 -1.72 -10.64 5.02
N GLY A 12 -1.26 -11.81 5.44
CA GLY A 12 -1.24 -12.21 6.84
C GLY A 12 -0.56 -11.17 7.72
N THR A 13 -1.19 -10.81 8.85
CA THR A 13 -0.72 -9.70 9.67
C THR A 13 -1.01 -9.98 11.14
N ILE A 14 -0.11 -9.56 12.02
CA ILE A 14 -0.29 -9.56 13.47
C ILE A 14 -0.16 -8.13 13.97
N ALA A 15 -1.17 -7.64 14.67
CA ALA A 15 -1.20 -6.30 15.25
C ALA A 15 -1.33 -6.35 16.76
N TYR A 16 -0.64 -5.46 17.47
CA TYR A 16 -0.71 -5.35 18.92
C TYR A 16 -1.08 -3.93 19.35
N LEU A 17 -2.21 -3.83 20.03
CA LEU A 17 -2.66 -2.60 20.67
C LEU A 17 -2.43 -2.66 22.19
N LYS A 18 -1.89 -1.60 22.75
CA LYS A 18 -1.78 -1.38 24.20
C LYS A 18 -2.41 -0.04 24.54
N ASP A 19 -3.47 -0.05 25.31
CA ASP A 19 -4.19 1.15 25.78
C ASP A 19 -4.50 2.14 24.64
N ALA A 20 -5.10 1.63 23.56
CA ALA A 20 -5.44 2.36 22.34
C ALA A 20 -4.24 2.83 21.48
N HIS A 21 -3.01 2.42 21.77
CA HIS A 21 -1.84 2.71 20.94
C HIS A 21 -1.46 1.49 20.10
N LEU A 22 -1.28 1.67 18.81
CA LEU A 22 -0.73 0.64 17.92
C LEU A 22 0.78 0.55 18.15
N LEU A 23 1.23 -0.44 18.94
CA LEU A 23 2.64 -0.63 19.21
C LEU A 23 3.37 -1.26 18.02
N PHE A 24 2.74 -2.23 17.35
CA PHE A 24 3.24 -2.76 16.09
C PHE A 24 2.14 -3.40 15.24
N SER A 25 2.42 -3.46 13.93
CA SER A 25 1.70 -4.28 12.95
C SER A 25 2.72 -4.96 12.04
N ILE A 26 2.80 -6.29 12.14
CA ILE A 26 3.80 -7.11 11.47
C ILE A 26 3.12 -7.85 10.33
N GLU A 27 3.48 -7.49 9.11
CA GLU A 27 2.98 -8.13 7.90
C GLU A 27 3.88 -9.31 7.54
N ALA A 28 3.31 -10.51 7.41
CA ALA A 28 4.03 -11.76 7.16
C ALA A 28 4.89 -11.69 5.88
N GLU A 29 4.46 -10.98 4.84
CA GLU A 29 5.24 -10.78 3.62
C GLU A 29 6.57 -10.07 3.85
N LYS A 30 6.65 -9.20 4.87
CA LYS A 30 7.85 -8.41 5.18
C LYS A 30 8.87 -9.20 5.99
N ASN A 31 8.44 -10.27 6.66
CA ASN A 31 9.31 -11.17 7.40
C ASN A 31 9.73 -12.38 6.57
N SER A 32 8.78 -13.01 5.87
CA SER A 32 9.02 -14.21 5.05
C SER A 32 9.71 -13.91 3.73
N ASN A 33 9.69 -12.66 3.28
CA ASN A 33 10.05 -12.24 1.91
C ASN A 33 9.16 -12.85 0.80
N TYR A 34 8.02 -13.45 1.15
CA TYR A 34 7.03 -13.94 0.18
C TYR A 34 5.84 -13.01 0.17
N ARG A 35 5.57 -12.41 -0.98
CA ARG A 35 4.47 -11.47 -1.12
C ARG A 35 3.12 -12.14 -0.90
N TYR A 36 2.20 -11.43 -0.22
CA TYR A 36 0.88 -11.93 0.17
C TYR A 36 0.92 -13.18 1.07
N SER A 37 2.03 -13.45 1.77
CA SER A 37 2.12 -14.64 2.62
C SER A 37 1.12 -14.60 3.78
N SER A 38 0.68 -15.79 4.16
CA SER A 38 -0.09 -16.01 5.37
C SER A 38 0.79 -15.93 6.61
N VAL A 39 0.20 -15.67 7.77
CA VAL A 39 0.90 -15.74 9.07
C VAL A 39 1.36 -17.18 9.32
N SER A 40 2.64 -17.35 9.57
CA SER A 40 3.26 -18.62 9.95
C SER A 40 3.44 -18.73 11.46
N ILE A 41 3.69 -19.93 11.94
CA ILE A 41 4.06 -20.15 13.36
C ILE A 41 5.34 -19.37 13.73
N HIS A 42 6.26 -19.19 12.78
CA HIS A 42 7.47 -18.43 12.98
C HIS A 42 7.18 -16.94 13.24
N ASP A 43 6.22 -16.36 12.50
CA ASP A 43 5.77 -14.98 12.74
C ASP A 43 5.17 -14.82 14.13
N VAL A 44 4.40 -15.82 14.60
CA VAL A 44 3.83 -15.82 15.96
C VAL A 44 4.93 -15.86 17.02
N PHE A 45 5.96 -16.71 16.88
CA PHE A 45 7.06 -16.76 17.82
C PHE A 45 7.88 -15.47 17.83
N ASN A 46 8.13 -14.86 16.69
CA ASN A 46 8.80 -13.57 16.62
C ASN A 46 8.00 -12.49 17.35
N VAL A 47 6.69 -12.44 17.14
CA VAL A 47 5.80 -11.49 17.82
C VAL A 47 5.80 -11.69 19.32
N LEU A 48 5.78 -12.94 19.80
CA LEU A 48 5.82 -13.21 21.25
C LEU A 48 7.10 -12.68 21.91
N GLY A 49 8.21 -12.63 21.16
CA GLY A 49 9.46 -12.01 21.61
C GLY A 49 9.44 -10.48 21.69
N GLU A 50 8.51 -9.84 20.98
CA GLU A 50 8.34 -8.36 20.98
C GLU A 50 7.34 -7.87 22.04
N LEU A 51 6.65 -8.79 22.76
CA LEU A 51 5.64 -8.42 23.74
C LEU A 51 6.28 -8.09 25.09
N ASP A 52 6.13 -6.86 25.54
CA ASP A 52 6.45 -6.47 26.92
C ASP A 52 5.47 -7.06 27.95
N GLU A 53 4.21 -7.19 27.54
CA GLU A 53 3.12 -7.70 28.38
C GLU A 53 2.24 -8.68 27.60
N LEU A 54 1.75 -9.72 28.28
CA LEU A 54 0.84 -10.68 27.68
C LEU A 54 -0.51 -10.03 27.35
N PRO A 55 -1.13 -10.36 26.20
CA PRO A 55 -2.43 -9.80 25.82
C PRO A 55 -3.55 -10.25 26.76
N ASP A 56 -4.47 -9.35 27.04
CA ASP A 56 -5.74 -9.61 27.74
C ASP A 56 -6.78 -10.22 26.78
N VAL A 57 -6.68 -9.84 25.50
CA VAL A 57 -7.56 -10.29 24.41
C VAL A 57 -6.71 -10.80 23.25
N ILE A 58 -7.02 -11.99 22.76
CA ILE A 58 -6.53 -12.48 21.47
C ILE A 58 -7.66 -12.40 20.45
N CYS A 59 -7.37 -11.81 19.31
CA CYS A 59 -8.33 -11.60 18.24
C CYS A 59 -7.96 -12.34 16.97
N THR A 60 -8.98 -12.82 16.22
CA THR A 60 -8.81 -13.40 14.89
C THR A 60 -9.73 -12.68 13.91
N GLY A 61 -9.18 -12.13 12.83
CA GLY A 61 -9.97 -11.60 11.73
C GLY A 61 -10.79 -12.70 11.05
N GLY A 62 -12.02 -12.39 10.67
CA GLY A 62 -12.91 -13.31 9.97
C GLY A 62 -12.41 -13.61 8.55
N TRP A 63 -12.80 -14.77 8.02
CA TRP A 63 -12.43 -15.23 6.68
C TRP A 63 -13.48 -16.19 6.10
N TRP A 64 -13.24 -16.69 4.89
CA TRP A 64 -14.09 -17.68 4.26
C TRP A 64 -14.07 -19.01 5.04
N PRO A 65 -15.23 -19.68 5.26
CA PRO A 65 -15.31 -20.85 6.13
C PRO A 65 -14.43 -22.04 5.72
N ARG A 66 -14.20 -22.24 4.42
CA ARG A 66 -13.40 -23.36 3.92
C ARG A 66 -11.91 -23.23 4.23
N GLU A 67 -11.38 -22.03 4.07
CA GLU A 67 -9.96 -21.77 4.36
C GLU A 67 -9.71 -21.81 5.86
N ALA A 68 -10.68 -21.38 6.66
CA ALA A 68 -10.61 -21.50 8.09
C ALA A 68 -10.48 -22.94 8.59
N GLN A 69 -11.09 -23.92 7.92
CA GLN A 69 -10.95 -25.34 8.26
C GLN A 69 -9.54 -25.87 7.93
N LEU A 70 -8.93 -25.43 6.83
CA LEU A 70 -7.56 -25.81 6.47
C LEU A 70 -6.51 -25.28 7.44
N LEU A 71 -6.78 -24.14 8.08
CA LEU A 71 -5.88 -23.52 9.05
C LEU A 71 -6.08 -24.04 10.49
N GLY A 72 -6.86 -25.10 10.69
CA GLY A 72 -7.14 -25.67 12.00
C GLY A 72 -7.92 -24.71 12.90
N SER A 73 -8.82 -23.92 12.33
CA SER A 73 -9.33 -22.72 12.93
C SER A 73 -10.34 -22.96 14.03
N HIS A 74 -10.20 -22.14 15.01
CA HIS A 74 -11.20 -21.77 15.98
C HIS A 74 -12.38 -21.04 15.28
N ALA A 75 -13.54 -21.02 15.94
CA ALA A 75 -14.66 -20.24 15.46
C ALA A 75 -14.23 -18.80 15.15
N HIS A 76 -14.50 -18.33 13.94
CA HIS A 76 -14.30 -16.95 13.51
C HIS A 76 -15.59 -16.37 12.96
N ALA A 77 -15.70 -15.03 12.95
CA ALA A 77 -16.94 -14.31 12.64
C ALA A 77 -17.35 -14.31 11.16
N GLY A 78 -16.61 -15.01 10.28
CA GLY A 78 -16.92 -15.10 8.86
C GLY A 78 -16.43 -13.93 8.02
N TYR A 79 -16.80 -13.95 6.73
CA TYR A 79 -16.35 -12.94 5.76
C TYR A 79 -17.24 -11.69 5.77
N ARG A 80 -18.56 -11.88 5.73
CA ARG A 80 -19.56 -10.81 5.70
C ARG A 80 -20.19 -10.63 7.08
N GLY A 81 -20.77 -9.45 7.30
CA GLY A 81 -21.50 -9.09 8.50
C GLY A 81 -20.92 -7.87 9.19
N VAL A 82 -21.77 -6.88 9.51
CA VAL A 82 -21.33 -5.57 10.02
C VAL A 82 -21.98 -5.20 11.34
N THR A 83 -22.93 -6.00 11.83
CA THR A 83 -23.67 -5.71 13.06
C THR A 83 -22.89 -6.13 14.31
N LYS A 84 -23.32 -5.66 15.47
CA LYS A 84 -22.74 -6.08 16.77
C LYS A 84 -22.98 -7.56 17.10
N SER A 85 -23.88 -8.24 16.38
CA SER A 85 -24.10 -9.69 16.48
C SER A 85 -23.18 -10.52 15.57
N ASP A 86 -22.50 -9.88 14.63
CA ASP A 86 -21.58 -10.54 13.69
C ASP A 86 -20.14 -10.62 14.24
N VAL A 87 -19.99 -10.64 15.56
CA VAL A 87 -18.73 -10.84 16.27
C VAL A 87 -18.82 -12.08 17.16
N ILE A 88 -17.70 -12.71 17.42
CA ILE A 88 -17.57 -13.82 18.36
C ILE A 88 -16.81 -13.33 19.58
N VAL A 89 -17.37 -13.52 20.76
CA VAL A 89 -16.76 -13.19 22.05
C VAL A 89 -16.79 -14.43 22.93
N ASP A 90 -15.64 -14.80 23.48
CA ASP A 90 -15.50 -15.98 24.33
C ASP A 90 -14.49 -15.72 25.47
N LYS A 91 -14.62 -16.47 26.58
CA LYS A 91 -13.66 -16.47 27.68
C LYS A 91 -12.77 -17.70 27.56
N ARG A 92 -11.45 -17.50 27.54
CA ARG A 92 -10.47 -18.58 27.38
C ARG A 92 -9.33 -18.46 28.37
N ARG A 93 -8.59 -19.53 28.53
CA ARG A 93 -7.27 -19.44 29.17
C ARG A 93 -6.24 -19.11 28.10
N LEU A 94 -5.56 -17.99 28.29
CA LEU A 94 -4.49 -17.51 27.42
C LEU A 94 -3.20 -17.47 28.25
N PHE A 95 -2.15 -18.12 27.78
CA PHE A 95 -0.85 -18.17 28.46
C PHE A 95 -0.96 -18.56 29.96
N GLY A 96 -1.86 -19.52 30.26
CA GLY A 96 -2.08 -20.01 31.63
C GLY A 96 -2.97 -19.15 32.53
N ARG A 97 -3.43 -17.98 32.10
CA ARG A 97 -4.31 -17.05 32.85
C ARG A 97 -5.70 -16.88 32.14
N PRO A 98 -6.74 -16.44 32.87
CA PRO A 98 -7.99 -16.03 32.25
C PRO A 98 -7.76 -14.89 31.26
N GLY A 99 -8.40 -14.96 30.11
CA GLY A 99 -8.34 -13.94 29.05
C GLY A 99 -9.57 -14.02 28.17
N HIS A 100 -9.61 -13.19 27.15
CA HIS A 100 -10.71 -13.09 26.21
C HIS A 100 -10.28 -13.46 24.80
N TYR A 101 -11.20 -14.07 24.08
CA TYR A 101 -11.11 -14.28 22.63
C TYR A 101 -12.16 -13.42 21.94
N PHE A 102 -11.77 -12.78 20.84
CA PHE A 102 -12.65 -11.95 20.04
C PHE A 102 -12.44 -12.24 18.55
N SER A 103 -13.51 -12.24 17.77
CA SER A 103 -13.40 -12.27 16.32
C SER A 103 -14.41 -11.32 15.70
N SER A 104 -13.95 -10.56 14.71
CA SER A 104 -14.73 -9.67 13.86
C SER A 104 -14.84 -10.26 12.47
N SER A 105 -15.93 -10.03 11.73
CA SER A 105 -15.97 -10.41 10.32
C SER A 105 -14.90 -9.67 9.52
N HIS A 106 -14.53 -10.21 8.36
CA HIS A 106 -13.58 -9.56 7.46
C HIS A 106 -14.06 -8.16 7.03
N GLU A 107 -15.32 -8.09 6.60
CA GLU A 107 -15.98 -6.84 6.19
C GLU A 107 -15.99 -5.79 7.31
N ARG A 108 -16.35 -6.17 8.53
CA ARG A 108 -16.39 -5.29 9.69
C ARG A 108 -14.98 -4.84 10.09
N SER A 109 -13.99 -5.71 9.99
CA SER A 109 -12.60 -5.37 10.30
C SER A 109 -12.05 -4.29 9.36
N HIS A 110 -12.39 -4.32 8.08
CA HIS A 110 -12.07 -3.24 7.14
C HIS A 110 -12.68 -1.90 7.55
N LEU A 111 -13.96 -1.90 7.92
CA LEU A 111 -14.67 -0.69 8.36
C LEU A 111 -14.07 -0.09 9.62
N LEU A 112 -13.81 -0.93 10.62
CA LEU A 112 -13.23 -0.47 11.90
C LEU A 112 -11.76 -0.04 11.73
N CYS A 113 -10.98 -0.66 10.83
CA CYS A 113 -9.65 -0.20 10.49
C CYS A 113 -9.67 1.24 9.96
N ALA A 114 -10.50 1.49 8.92
CA ALA A 114 -10.59 2.82 8.32
C ALA A 114 -11.13 3.85 9.31
N PHE A 115 -12.16 3.51 10.09
CA PHE A 115 -12.72 4.43 11.08
C PHE A 115 -11.74 4.72 12.21
N GLY A 116 -11.16 3.69 12.80
CA GLY A 116 -10.29 3.81 13.98
C GLY A 116 -8.98 4.54 13.70
N MET A 117 -8.44 4.38 12.48
CA MET A 117 -7.22 5.07 12.03
C MET A 117 -7.48 6.48 11.49
N SER A 118 -8.74 6.87 11.21
CA SER A 118 -9.06 8.18 10.67
C SER A 118 -8.91 9.29 11.73
N SER A 119 -8.77 10.54 11.26
CA SER A 119 -8.80 11.76 12.09
C SER A 119 -10.19 12.10 12.62
N LEU A 120 -11.25 11.43 12.15
CA LEU A 120 -12.62 11.69 12.57
C LEU A 120 -12.77 11.45 14.08
N PRO A 121 -13.31 12.39 14.85
CA PRO A 121 -13.60 12.19 16.26
C PRO A 121 -14.53 11.01 16.50
N LYS A 122 -14.43 10.38 17.68
CA LYS A 122 -15.43 9.40 18.15
C LYS A 122 -16.82 10.02 18.08
N GLY A 123 -17.80 9.27 17.57
CA GLY A 123 -19.18 9.73 17.43
C GLY A 123 -19.46 10.60 16.22
N THR A 124 -18.50 10.79 15.31
CA THR A 124 -18.74 11.47 14.04
C THR A 124 -19.39 10.50 13.06
N PRO A 125 -20.62 10.73 12.61
CA PRO A 125 -21.24 9.93 11.57
C PRO A 125 -20.47 10.08 10.25
N CYS A 126 -20.34 8.97 9.52
CA CYS A 126 -19.66 8.98 8.23
C CYS A 126 -20.23 7.93 7.27
N TYR A 127 -19.99 8.11 6.00
CA TYR A 127 -20.12 7.05 5.02
C TYR A 127 -18.83 6.22 4.97
N ALA A 128 -18.98 4.95 4.66
CA ALA A 128 -17.85 4.06 4.43
C ALA A 128 -18.03 3.31 3.10
N LEU A 129 -16.92 3.08 2.42
CA LEU A 129 -16.83 2.24 1.23
C LEU A 129 -15.86 1.10 1.52
N VAL A 130 -16.36 -0.14 1.56
CA VAL A 130 -15.51 -1.32 1.47
C VAL A 130 -15.39 -1.68 -0.01
N TRP A 131 -14.17 -1.62 -0.50
CA TRP A 131 -13.88 -1.72 -1.93
C TRP A 131 -12.65 -2.60 -2.16
N GLU A 132 -12.90 -3.88 -2.45
CA GLU A 132 -11.85 -4.89 -2.50
C GLU A 132 -12.06 -5.94 -3.60
N GLY A 133 -11.36 -7.09 -3.50
CA GLY A 133 -11.49 -8.21 -4.41
C GLY A 133 -12.92 -8.68 -4.57
N ALA A 134 -13.61 -8.92 -3.45
CA ALA A 134 -14.95 -9.52 -3.41
C ALA A 134 -16.06 -8.52 -3.08
N ILE A 135 -15.82 -7.53 -2.21
CA ILE A 135 -16.82 -6.59 -1.71
C ILE A 135 -16.71 -5.25 -2.43
N GLY A 136 -17.85 -4.74 -2.92
CA GLY A 136 -17.99 -3.37 -3.41
C GLY A 136 -19.27 -2.75 -2.87
N ALA A 137 -19.25 -2.25 -1.63
CA ALA A 137 -20.41 -1.86 -0.88
C ALA A 137 -20.24 -0.56 -0.11
N PHE A 138 -21.33 0.22 -0.01
CA PHE A 138 -21.38 1.41 0.83
C PHE A 138 -22.15 1.18 2.12
N TYR A 139 -21.69 1.86 3.16
CA TYR A 139 -22.25 1.82 4.52
C TYR A 139 -22.46 3.23 5.06
N GLU A 140 -23.39 3.36 5.99
CA GLU A 140 -23.51 4.49 6.91
C GLU A 140 -23.09 4.03 8.31
N ILE A 141 -22.23 4.79 8.96
CA ILE A 141 -21.81 4.60 10.35
C ILE A 141 -22.39 5.77 11.13
N ASP A 142 -23.21 5.49 12.13
CA ASP A 142 -23.82 6.52 12.97
C ASP A 142 -22.92 6.95 14.16
N SER A 143 -23.41 7.88 14.97
CA SER A 143 -22.68 8.40 16.13
C SER A 143 -22.42 7.38 17.24
N GLU A 144 -23.16 6.26 17.26
CA GLU A 144 -23.00 5.16 18.22
C GLU A 144 -22.19 3.99 17.64
N LEU A 145 -21.60 4.17 16.45
CA LEU A 145 -20.91 3.13 15.68
C LEU A 145 -21.82 1.94 15.30
N ASN A 146 -23.10 2.16 15.10
CA ASN A 146 -23.90 1.18 14.40
C ASN A 146 -23.60 1.32 12.90
N ILE A 147 -23.32 0.20 12.27
CA ILE A 147 -22.95 0.13 10.87
C ILE A 147 -24.14 -0.44 10.10
N MET A 148 -24.60 0.31 9.10
CA MET A 148 -25.72 -0.07 8.24
C MET A 148 -25.23 -0.20 6.79
N LEU A 149 -25.45 -1.36 6.18
CA LEU A 149 -25.24 -1.54 4.74
C LEU A 149 -26.25 -0.70 3.96
N LEU A 150 -25.76 0.20 3.10
CA LEU A 150 -26.60 0.99 2.21
C LEU A 150 -26.89 0.23 0.91
N ALA A 151 -25.86 -0.34 0.30
CA ALA A 151 -25.98 -1.19 -0.87
C ALA A 151 -24.71 -1.97 -1.17
N ASP A 152 -24.85 -3.19 -1.68
CA ASP A 152 -23.86 -3.85 -2.51
C ASP A 152 -23.96 -3.26 -3.93
N VAL A 153 -22.97 -2.47 -4.36
CA VAL A 153 -23.05 -1.69 -5.60
C VAL A 153 -22.50 -2.48 -6.79
N LEU A 154 -21.40 -3.17 -6.58
CA LEU A 154 -20.80 -4.06 -7.58
C LEU A 154 -20.11 -5.22 -6.87
N ASN A 155 -20.49 -6.43 -7.24
CA ASN A 155 -19.81 -7.63 -6.75
C ASN A 155 -18.42 -7.76 -7.40
N GLU A 156 -17.42 -8.13 -6.63
CA GLU A 156 -16.06 -8.41 -7.07
C GLU A 156 -15.34 -7.27 -7.87
N PRO A 157 -15.41 -6.01 -7.44
CA PRO A 157 -14.85 -4.91 -8.22
C PRO A 157 -13.34 -5.04 -8.45
N GLY A 158 -12.59 -5.49 -7.46
CA GLY A 158 -11.14 -5.68 -7.56
C GLY A 158 -10.76 -6.85 -8.46
N ASN A 159 -11.50 -7.97 -8.39
CA ASN A 159 -11.29 -9.11 -9.27
C ASN A 159 -11.60 -8.76 -10.72
N ARG A 160 -12.71 -8.04 -10.99
CA ARG A 160 -13.05 -7.54 -12.33
C ARG A 160 -11.98 -6.62 -12.88
N TYR A 161 -11.47 -5.70 -12.03
CA TYR A 161 -10.41 -4.80 -12.42
C TYR A 161 -9.14 -5.56 -12.83
N THR A 162 -8.71 -6.51 -12.03
CA THR A 162 -7.47 -7.27 -12.30
C THR A 162 -7.59 -8.24 -13.47
N SER A 163 -8.79 -8.79 -13.74
CA SER A 163 -9.00 -9.79 -14.78
C SER A 163 -8.65 -9.31 -16.17
N ILE A 164 -8.88 -8.01 -16.48
CA ILE A 164 -8.53 -7.51 -17.81
C ILE A 164 -7.02 -7.47 -18.08
N TYR A 165 -6.18 -7.32 -17.05
CA TYR A 165 -4.74 -7.44 -17.22
C TYR A 165 -4.38 -8.88 -17.63
N GLY A 166 -4.96 -9.87 -16.95
CA GLY A 166 -4.80 -11.29 -17.30
C GLY A 166 -5.32 -11.62 -18.70
N LEU A 167 -6.37 -10.92 -19.19
CA LEU A 167 -6.88 -11.10 -20.55
C LEU A 167 -5.80 -10.75 -21.61
N ALA A 168 -5.13 -9.63 -21.45
CA ALA A 168 -4.15 -9.14 -22.40
C ALA A 168 -2.75 -9.75 -22.25
N ASP A 169 -2.38 -10.19 -21.04
CA ASP A 169 -1.06 -10.76 -20.77
C ASP A 169 -0.94 -12.20 -21.31
N PRO A 170 -0.15 -12.46 -22.38
CA PRO A 170 0.02 -13.80 -22.90
C PRO A 170 0.75 -14.76 -21.96
N THR A 171 1.41 -14.24 -20.91
CA THR A 171 2.09 -15.05 -19.88
C THR A 171 1.17 -15.44 -18.73
N PHE A 172 -0.05 -14.91 -18.69
CA PHE A 172 -1.03 -15.27 -17.68
C PHE A 172 -1.70 -16.61 -18.01
N PRO A 173 -1.67 -17.62 -17.12
CA PRO A 173 -2.34 -18.90 -17.36
C PRO A 173 -3.86 -18.69 -17.30
N LYS A 174 -4.53 -18.85 -18.46
CA LYS A 174 -5.97 -18.59 -18.60
C LYS A 174 -6.86 -19.54 -17.78
N ASN A 175 -6.31 -20.65 -17.32
CA ASN A 175 -6.94 -21.59 -16.41
C ASN A 175 -6.60 -21.35 -14.94
N ALA A 176 -5.94 -20.24 -14.60
CA ALA A 176 -5.67 -19.90 -13.20
C ALA A 176 -6.96 -19.59 -12.44
N PRO A 177 -7.14 -20.10 -11.22
CA PRO A 177 -8.38 -19.91 -10.45
C PRO A 177 -8.62 -18.44 -10.04
N PHE A 178 -7.56 -17.65 -9.95
CA PHE A 178 -7.63 -16.24 -9.52
C PHE A 178 -6.67 -15.37 -10.33
N SER A 179 -7.04 -14.10 -10.50
CA SER A 179 -6.13 -13.06 -11.01
C SER A 179 -4.95 -12.86 -10.05
N ARG A 180 -3.80 -12.46 -10.60
CA ARG A 180 -2.64 -12.11 -9.76
C ARG A 180 -2.87 -10.75 -9.10
N PHE A 181 -2.88 -10.67 -7.78
CA PHE A 181 -3.05 -9.41 -7.03
C PHE A 181 -2.06 -8.31 -7.45
N SER A 182 -0.83 -8.72 -7.86
CA SER A 182 0.19 -7.78 -8.33
C SER A 182 -0.18 -7.04 -9.62
N ASP A 183 -1.15 -7.54 -10.38
CA ASP A 183 -1.51 -6.99 -11.69
C ASP A 183 -2.39 -5.74 -11.56
N SER A 184 -3.12 -5.56 -10.45
CA SER A 184 -3.90 -4.34 -10.18
C SER A 184 -3.06 -3.06 -10.24
N GLY A 185 -1.87 -3.08 -9.62
CA GLY A 185 -0.95 -1.94 -9.65
C GLY A 185 -0.32 -1.69 -11.03
N LYS A 186 -0.16 -2.75 -11.86
CA LYS A 186 0.31 -2.62 -13.25
C LYS A 186 -0.80 -2.02 -14.12
N LEU A 187 -2.03 -2.52 -13.97
CA LEU A 187 -3.19 -2.02 -14.70
C LEU A 187 -3.45 -0.53 -14.41
N MET A 188 -3.34 -0.12 -13.14
CA MET A 188 -3.44 1.30 -12.76
C MET A 188 -2.41 2.17 -13.48
N ALA A 189 -1.17 1.69 -13.63
CA ALA A 189 -0.14 2.41 -14.38
C ALA A 189 -0.47 2.46 -15.89
N LEU A 190 -0.98 1.38 -16.47
CA LEU A 190 -1.39 1.34 -17.88
C LEU A 190 -2.59 2.25 -18.17
N ALA A 191 -3.57 2.31 -17.27
CA ALA A 191 -4.74 3.17 -17.38
C ALA A 191 -4.38 4.67 -17.55
N SER A 192 -3.21 5.09 -17.09
CA SER A 192 -2.72 6.46 -17.27
C SER A 192 -2.27 6.80 -18.71
N PHE A 193 -2.06 5.80 -19.56
CA PHE A 193 -1.78 5.99 -20.98
C PHE A 193 -3.05 6.20 -21.82
N SER A 194 -4.22 5.95 -21.26
CA SER A 194 -5.49 6.10 -21.95
C SER A 194 -5.79 7.56 -22.27
N ASN A 195 -6.25 7.81 -23.50
CA ASN A 195 -6.80 9.11 -23.90
C ASN A 195 -8.26 9.29 -23.51
N ARG A 196 -8.87 8.28 -22.86
CA ARG A 196 -10.29 8.27 -22.43
C ARG A 196 -11.25 8.52 -23.60
N SER A 197 -10.93 8.03 -24.78
CA SER A 197 -11.81 8.13 -25.95
C SER A 197 -13.16 7.45 -25.69
N THR A 198 -14.16 7.80 -26.48
CA THR A 198 -15.45 7.11 -26.46
C THR A 198 -15.25 5.64 -26.83
N PRO A 199 -15.70 4.68 -26.01
CA PRO A 199 -15.55 3.27 -26.30
C PRO A 199 -16.31 2.88 -27.58
N SER A 200 -15.73 2.00 -28.38
CA SER A 200 -16.37 1.38 -29.54
C SER A 200 -17.55 0.50 -29.12
N ALA A 201 -18.40 0.14 -30.07
CA ALA A 201 -19.52 -0.77 -29.81
C ALA A 201 -19.05 -2.16 -29.30
N GLU A 202 -17.88 -2.62 -29.73
CA GLU A 202 -17.27 -3.86 -29.27
C GLU A 202 -16.77 -3.72 -27.81
N GLU A 203 -16.12 -2.61 -27.50
CA GLU A 203 -15.66 -2.33 -26.14
C GLU A 203 -16.83 -2.17 -25.17
N ILE A 204 -17.93 -1.55 -25.58
CA ILE A 204 -19.16 -1.47 -24.77
C ILE A 204 -19.67 -2.87 -24.44
N LYS A 205 -19.78 -3.76 -25.43
CA LYS A 205 -20.22 -5.14 -25.21
C LYS A 205 -19.30 -5.89 -24.26
N LEU A 206 -17.98 -5.69 -24.40
CA LEU A 206 -17.00 -6.30 -23.51
C LEU A 206 -17.11 -5.75 -22.07
N ILE A 207 -17.30 -4.44 -21.92
CA ILE A 207 -17.53 -3.80 -20.61
C ILE A 207 -18.80 -4.36 -19.96
N ASP A 208 -19.89 -4.42 -20.72
CA ASP A 208 -21.18 -4.93 -20.24
C ASP A 208 -21.05 -6.41 -19.81
N PHE A 209 -20.34 -7.22 -20.58
CA PHE A 209 -20.05 -8.60 -20.21
C PHE A 209 -19.24 -8.71 -18.92
N LEU A 210 -18.11 -7.97 -18.83
CA LEU A 210 -17.22 -7.98 -17.66
C LEU A 210 -17.91 -7.46 -16.38
N LEU A 211 -18.81 -6.50 -16.50
CA LEU A 211 -19.52 -5.91 -15.36
C LEU A 211 -20.82 -6.63 -15.03
N GLY A 212 -21.45 -7.28 -16.02
CA GLY A 212 -22.74 -7.97 -15.87
C GLY A 212 -22.65 -9.42 -15.38
N SER A 213 -21.51 -10.09 -15.53
CA SER A 213 -21.31 -11.47 -15.05
C SER A 213 -21.48 -11.55 -13.54
N GLN A 214 -22.13 -12.63 -13.02
CA GLN A 214 -22.34 -12.78 -11.57
C GLN A 214 -21.02 -12.96 -10.81
N HIS A 215 -20.04 -13.65 -11.40
CA HIS A 215 -18.72 -13.90 -10.82
C HIS A 215 -17.63 -13.81 -11.88
N VAL A 216 -16.47 -13.31 -11.49
CA VAL A 216 -15.26 -13.33 -12.32
C VAL A 216 -14.51 -14.62 -12.01
N GLN A 217 -14.98 -15.73 -12.59
CA GLN A 217 -14.37 -17.06 -12.42
C GLN A 217 -13.59 -17.50 -13.66
N LEU A 218 -12.96 -18.66 -13.55
CA LEU A 218 -12.10 -19.35 -14.52
C LEU A 218 -12.64 -19.39 -15.97
N SER A 219 -13.94 -19.56 -16.14
CA SER A 219 -14.60 -19.59 -17.46
C SER A 219 -14.56 -18.26 -18.21
N LEU A 220 -14.29 -17.15 -17.52
CA LEU A 220 -14.29 -15.81 -18.11
C LEU A 220 -13.35 -15.71 -19.34
N TYR A 221 -12.18 -16.31 -19.25
CA TYR A 221 -11.19 -16.21 -20.31
C TYR A 221 -11.52 -17.10 -21.52
N GLU A 222 -12.22 -18.21 -21.31
CA GLU A 222 -12.72 -19.08 -22.39
C GLU A 222 -13.79 -18.32 -23.21
N ASP A 223 -14.71 -17.63 -22.55
CA ASP A 223 -15.74 -16.81 -23.20
C ASP A 223 -15.13 -15.60 -23.95
N LEU A 224 -13.92 -15.19 -23.60
CA LEU A 224 -13.23 -14.03 -24.18
C LEU A 224 -12.13 -14.38 -25.19
N GLU A 225 -11.96 -15.65 -25.59
CA GLU A 225 -10.94 -16.04 -26.58
C GLU A 225 -11.05 -15.28 -27.92
N HIS A 226 -12.26 -14.88 -28.30
CA HIS A 226 -12.51 -14.09 -29.51
C HIS A 226 -12.38 -12.58 -29.31
N SER A 227 -12.09 -12.12 -28.10
CA SER A 227 -11.88 -10.70 -27.84
C SER A 227 -10.58 -10.22 -28.51
N ARG A 228 -10.64 -9.04 -29.14
CA ARG A 228 -9.45 -8.38 -29.71
C ARG A 228 -8.33 -8.14 -28.66
N TYR A 229 -8.64 -8.19 -27.38
CA TYR A 229 -7.68 -8.01 -26.29
C TYR A 229 -7.12 -9.32 -25.73
N TYR A 230 -7.60 -10.48 -26.22
CA TYR A 230 -7.09 -11.76 -25.75
C TYR A 230 -5.64 -11.98 -26.20
N ASN A 231 -4.71 -12.08 -25.24
CA ASN A 231 -3.27 -12.27 -25.48
C ASN A 231 -2.58 -11.22 -26.38
N VAL A 232 -3.18 -10.05 -26.54
CA VAL A 232 -2.65 -8.99 -27.41
C VAL A 232 -1.33 -8.39 -26.90
N GLY A 233 -1.05 -8.58 -25.62
CA GLY A 233 0.08 -7.97 -24.92
C GLY A 233 -0.31 -6.68 -24.21
N VAL A 234 0.22 -6.50 -22.99
CA VAL A 234 -0.11 -5.33 -22.15
C VAL A 234 0.49 -4.01 -22.66
N ASP A 235 1.41 -4.09 -23.63
CA ASP A 235 2.00 -2.92 -24.28
C ASP A 235 1.20 -2.41 -25.48
N ASP A 236 0.16 -3.13 -25.90
CA ASP A 236 -0.73 -2.70 -26.97
C ASP A 236 -1.42 -1.38 -26.62
N SER A 237 -1.44 -0.44 -27.56
CA SER A 237 -1.95 0.92 -27.34
C SER A 237 -3.47 0.97 -27.16
N GLU A 238 -4.20 0.12 -27.87
CA GLU A 238 -5.66 0.05 -27.77
C GLU A 238 -6.07 -0.62 -26.47
N PHE A 239 -5.34 -1.67 -26.05
CA PHE A 239 -5.52 -2.26 -24.74
C PHE A 239 -5.27 -1.25 -23.60
N ARG A 240 -4.19 -0.45 -23.68
CA ARG A 240 -3.93 0.61 -22.69
C ARG A 240 -5.05 1.63 -22.63
N ASN A 241 -5.61 2.00 -23.79
CA ASN A 241 -6.76 2.89 -23.82
C ASN A 241 -7.98 2.24 -23.17
N PHE A 242 -8.29 0.99 -23.52
CA PHE A 242 -9.38 0.22 -22.92
C PHE A 242 -9.21 0.07 -21.39
N ALA A 243 -8.00 -0.20 -20.91
CA ALA A 243 -7.72 -0.29 -19.48
C ALA A 243 -8.15 0.97 -18.70
N GLY A 244 -7.90 2.14 -19.28
CA GLY A 244 -8.35 3.40 -18.69
C GLY A 244 -9.85 3.60 -18.73
N ILE A 245 -10.49 3.29 -19.87
CA ILE A 245 -11.95 3.36 -20.02
C ILE A 245 -12.63 2.42 -19.02
N PHE A 246 -12.16 1.19 -18.89
CA PHE A 246 -12.71 0.21 -17.95
C PHE A 246 -12.53 0.63 -16.49
N SER A 247 -11.34 1.16 -16.14
CA SER A 247 -11.08 1.74 -14.83
C SER A 247 -12.10 2.83 -14.47
N ASP A 248 -12.37 3.73 -15.42
CA ASP A 248 -13.33 4.80 -15.23
C ASP A 248 -14.77 4.28 -15.09
N LYS A 249 -15.13 3.24 -15.84
CA LYS A 249 -16.47 2.62 -15.75
C LYS A 249 -16.73 1.99 -14.39
N ILE A 250 -15.75 1.27 -13.81
CA ILE A 250 -15.89 0.75 -12.44
C ILE A 250 -16.10 1.91 -11.47
N PHE A 251 -15.27 2.95 -11.52
CA PHE A 251 -15.42 4.12 -10.65
C PHE A 251 -16.81 4.77 -10.81
N ASP A 252 -17.26 4.97 -12.05
CA ASP A 252 -18.52 5.64 -12.36
C ASP A 252 -19.73 4.93 -11.76
N ILE A 253 -19.75 3.59 -11.69
CA ILE A 253 -20.83 2.82 -11.05
C ILE A 253 -20.99 3.24 -9.59
N PHE A 254 -19.88 3.28 -8.85
CA PHE A 254 -19.89 3.69 -7.44
C PHE A 254 -20.20 5.19 -7.28
N TYR A 255 -19.65 6.02 -8.14
CA TYR A 255 -19.89 7.46 -8.12
C TYR A 255 -21.37 7.81 -8.38
N GLN A 256 -22.02 7.18 -9.38
CA GLN A 256 -23.43 7.43 -9.67
C GLN A 256 -24.32 6.98 -8.52
N PHE A 257 -24.04 5.82 -7.91
CA PHE A 257 -24.74 5.40 -6.70
C PHE A 257 -24.59 6.42 -5.57
N ALA A 258 -23.36 6.83 -5.25
CA ALA A 258 -23.11 7.80 -4.17
C ALA A 258 -23.84 9.13 -4.43
N LYS A 259 -23.74 9.65 -5.66
CA LYS A 259 -24.42 10.88 -6.08
C LYS A 259 -25.95 10.81 -5.96
N ALA A 260 -26.52 9.65 -6.29
CA ALA A 260 -27.97 9.43 -6.22
C ALA A 260 -28.48 9.23 -4.78
N SER A 261 -27.72 8.51 -3.94
CA SER A 261 -28.21 7.97 -2.66
C SER A 261 -27.70 8.69 -1.44
N MET A 262 -26.47 9.24 -1.47
CA MET A 262 -25.83 9.87 -0.31
C MET A 262 -26.14 11.36 -0.24
N LYS A 263 -27.19 11.73 0.49
CA LYS A 263 -27.68 13.12 0.56
C LYS A 263 -27.18 13.90 1.78
N LYS A 264 -26.67 13.20 2.81
CA LYS A 264 -26.11 13.84 3.99
C LYS A 264 -24.67 14.30 3.69
N ARG A 265 -24.30 15.48 4.15
CA ARG A 265 -22.92 15.98 4.02
C ARG A 265 -22.05 15.38 5.14
N MET A 266 -21.61 14.15 4.96
CA MET A 266 -20.76 13.40 5.88
C MET A 266 -19.44 13.03 5.22
N PRO A 267 -18.35 12.83 6.00
CA PRO A 267 -17.09 12.33 5.48
C PRO A 267 -17.23 10.91 4.90
N LEU A 268 -16.32 10.54 4.00
CA LEU A 268 -16.18 9.19 3.46
C LEU A 268 -14.88 8.56 3.96
N ILE A 269 -14.95 7.36 4.52
CA ILE A 269 -13.80 6.51 4.77
C ILE A 269 -13.78 5.35 3.77
N ILE A 270 -12.60 4.97 3.28
CA ILE A 270 -12.45 3.92 2.27
C ILE A 270 -11.54 2.82 2.80
N ALA A 271 -11.96 1.57 2.71
CA ALA A 271 -11.22 0.37 3.06
C ALA A 271 -11.28 -0.66 1.93
N GLY A 272 -10.46 -1.71 2.02
CA GLY A 272 -10.33 -2.72 0.98
C GLY A 272 -9.20 -2.42 -0.01
N GLY A 273 -8.70 -3.46 -0.70
CA GLY A 273 -7.54 -3.38 -1.59
C GLY A 273 -7.66 -2.36 -2.72
N CYS A 274 -8.88 -2.07 -3.20
CA CYS A 274 -9.13 -1.02 -4.19
C CYS A 274 -8.87 0.39 -3.65
N GLY A 275 -8.89 0.60 -2.32
CA GLY A 275 -8.44 1.83 -1.67
C GLY A 275 -6.95 2.16 -1.88
N LEU A 276 -6.17 1.25 -2.48
CA LEU A 276 -4.80 1.51 -2.92
C LEU A 276 -4.73 2.11 -4.33
N ASN A 277 -5.85 2.23 -5.04
CA ASN A 277 -5.93 2.90 -6.34
C ASN A 277 -5.97 4.42 -6.14
N CYS A 278 -4.80 5.05 -6.31
CA CYS A 278 -4.63 6.47 -6.05
C CYS A 278 -5.43 7.37 -7.03
N ASP A 279 -5.73 6.90 -8.25
CA ASP A 279 -6.55 7.66 -9.20
C ASP A 279 -8.01 7.71 -8.74
N TRP A 280 -8.55 6.58 -8.28
CA TRP A 280 -9.91 6.53 -7.74
C TRP A 280 -10.04 7.33 -6.46
N ASN A 281 -9.05 7.25 -5.56
CA ASN A 281 -9.04 8.05 -4.34
C ASN A 281 -9.02 9.56 -4.64
N THR A 282 -8.25 9.97 -5.65
CA THR A 282 -8.23 11.36 -6.11
C THR A 282 -9.60 11.78 -6.64
N LYS A 283 -10.23 10.96 -7.48
CA LYS A 283 -11.59 11.22 -7.99
C LYS A 283 -12.62 11.34 -6.87
N TRP A 284 -12.58 10.47 -5.83
CA TRP A 284 -13.44 10.60 -4.67
C TRP A 284 -13.24 11.92 -3.94
N ARG A 285 -12.00 12.30 -3.68
CA ARG A 285 -11.67 13.55 -2.98
C ARG A 285 -12.10 14.79 -3.78
N GLU A 286 -11.95 14.73 -5.11
CA GLU A 286 -12.31 15.84 -6.02
C GLU A 286 -13.78 15.84 -6.42
N SER A 287 -14.54 14.81 -6.10
CA SER A 287 -15.95 14.69 -6.45
C SER A 287 -16.86 15.79 -5.88
N GLY A 288 -16.44 16.42 -4.78
CA GLY A 288 -17.24 17.39 -4.05
C GLY A 288 -18.43 16.79 -3.28
N LEU A 289 -18.63 15.46 -3.32
CA LEU A 289 -19.73 14.78 -2.62
C LEU A 289 -19.50 14.71 -1.11
N PHE A 290 -18.26 14.62 -0.68
CA PHE A 290 -17.87 14.44 0.71
C PHE A 290 -16.98 15.58 1.19
N PRO A 291 -17.17 16.11 2.41
CA PRO A 291 -16.32 17.16 2.96
C PRO A 291 -14.88 16.69 3.20
N GLU A 292 -14.71 15.42 3.48
CA GLU A 292 -13.42 14.76 3.72
C GLU A 292 -13.46 13.33 3.18
N VAL A 293 -12.35 12.86 2.64
CA VAL A 293 -12.16 11.46 2.22
C VAL A 293 -10.88 10.95 2.87
N PHE A 294 -11.01 9.89 3.66
CA PHE A 294 -9.89 9.23 4.33
C PHE A 294 -9.70 7.80 3.82
N VAL A 295 -8.44 7.44 3.56
CA VAL A 295 -8.01 6.09 3.21
C VAL A 295 -6.82 5.72 4.09
N PRO A 296 -6.86 4.64 4.88
CA PRO A 296 -5.71 4.23 5.68
C PRO A 296 -4.57 3.71 4.79
N PRO A 297 -3.29 3.84 5.21
CA PRO A 297 -2.15 3.30 4.46
C PRO A 297 -2.20 1.77 4.29
N VAL A 298 -2.93 1.09 5.14
CA VAL A 298 -3.20 -0.36 5.18
C VAL A 298 -4.63 -0.67 4.73
N ALA A 299 -5.11 -0.02 3.68
CA ALA A 299 -6.48 -0.22 3.20
C ALA A 299 -6.77 -1.67 2.74
N ASN A 300 -5.74 -2.41 2.27
CA ASN A 300 -5.83 -3.84 1.94
C ASN A 300 -5.98 -4.71 3.21
N ASP A 301 -6.02 -6.01 3.01
CA ASP A 301 -6.22 -7.02 4.07
C ASP A 301 -5.19 -6.98 5.19
N SER A 302 -4.00 -6.43 4.96
CA SER A 302 -3.03 -6.24 6.04
C SER A 302 -3.53 -5.30 7.16
N GLY A 303 -4.52 -4.46 6.88
CA GLY A 303 -5.21 -3.64 7.89
C GLY A 303 -6.27 -4.39 8.70
N SER A 304 -6.70 -5.58 8.27
CA SER A 304 -7.79 -6.30 8.95
C SER A 304 -7.45 -6.72 10.39
N ALA A 305 -6.17 -7.06 10.66
CA ALA A 305 -5.75 -7.34 12.03
C ALA A 305 -5.88 -6.11 12.94
N ILE A 306 -5.50 -4.93 12.44
CA ILE A 306 -5.68 -3.66 13.15
C ILE A 306 -7.17 -3.39 13.38
N GLY A 307 -8.00 -3.56 12.32
CA GLY A 307 -9.44 -3.35 12.42
C GLY A 307 -10.14 -4.27 13.40
N THR A 308 -9.77 -5.55 13.43
CA THR A 308 -10.27 -6.51 14.43
C THR A 308 -9.86 -6.13 15.84
N ALA A 309 -8.61 -5.65 16.04
CA ALA A 309 -8.16 -5.17 17.34
C ALA A 309 -8.92 -3.91 17.81
N ILE A 310 -9.21 -2.99 16.88
CA ILE A 310 -10.04 -1.80 17.16
C ILE A 310 -11.46 -2.19 17.52
N ASP A 311 -12.05 -3.18 16.84
CA ASP A 311 -13.39 -3.67 17.16
C ASP A 311 -13.45 -4.32 18.55
N ALA A 312 -12.45 -5.14 18.90
CA ALA A 312 -12.31 -5.69 20.25
C ALA A 312 -12.17 -4.57 21.31
N GLN A 313 -11.30 -3.58 21.04
CA GLN A 313 -11.15 -2.41 21.91
C GLN A 313 -12.48 -1.68 22.10
N PHE A 314 -13.20 -1.43 21.02
CA PHE A 314 -14.52 -0.80 21.07
C PHE A 314 -15.51 -1.63 21.89
N HIS A 315 -15.55 -2.95 21.68
CA HIS A 315 -16.41 -3.87 22.44
C HIS A 315 -16.17 -3.78 23.94
N TYR A 316 -14.90 -3.79 24.39
CA TYR A 316 -14.57 -3.85 25.82
C TYR A 316 -14.49 -2.49 26.51
N THR A 317 -14.17 -1.41 25.77
CA THR A 317 -13.89 -0.09 26.35
C THR A 317 -14.80 1.02 25.83
N GLY A 318 -15.56 0.76 24.78
CA GLY A 318 -16.34 1.78 24.08
C GLY A 318 -15.50 2.78 23.27
N ASN A 319 -14.17 2.58 23.15
CA ASN A 319 -13.29 3.45 22.36
C ASN A 319 -12.93 2.83 21.00
N PRO A 320 -13.42 3.37 19.88
CA PRO A 320 -13.10 2.87 18.53
C PRO A 320 -11.88 3.53 17.89
N LYS A 321 -11.17 4.40 18.59
CA LYS A 321 -10.04 5.17 18.07
C LYS A 321 -8.72 4.66 18.61
N ILE A 322 -7.67 4.75 17.78
CA ILE A 322 -6.30 4.40 18.17
C ILE A 322 -5.34 5.54 17.85
N GLU A 323 -4.27 5.60 18.62
CA GLU A 323 -3.07 6.35 18.28
C GLU A 323 -2.14 5.41 17.51
N TRP A 324 -1.63 5.87 16.39
CA TRP A 324 -0.81 5.07 15.51
C TRP A 324 0.22 5.88 14.73
N ASN A 325 1.26 5.20 14.30
CA ASN A 325 2.25 5.73 13.39
C ASN A 325 2.40 4.76 12.20
N VAL A 326 2.64 5.28 11.01
CA VAL A 326 2.84 4.44 9.83
C VAL A 326 4.10 3.59 9.94
N TYR A 327 5.07 3.99 10.76
CA TYR A 327 6.31 3.25 11.03
C TYR A 327 6.17 2.31 12.24
N SER A 328 5.06 1.56 12.30
CA SER A 328 4.78 0.58 13.36
C SER A 328 5.14 -0.87 12.97
N GLY A 329 5.98 -1.08 11.95
CA GLY A 329 6.55 -2.39 11.66
C GLY A 329 7.66 -2.81 12.64
N LEU A 330 8.51 -3.78 12.28
CA LEU A 330 9.71 -4.15 13.06
C LEU A 330 10.93 -3.28 12.71
N GLY A 331 11.91 -3.28 13.60
CA GLY A 331 13.22 -2.72 13.37
C GLY A 331 13.98 -3.42 12.24
N PHE A 332 15.13 -2.87 11.89
CA PHE A 332 16.03 -3.47 10.91
C PHE A 332 17.06 -4.35 11.62
N ASP A 333 17.29 -5.55 11.10
CA ASP A 333 18.25 -6.50 11.64
C ASP A 333 19.66 -6.22 11.06
N THR A 334 20.55 -5.73 11.90
CA THR A 334 21.96 -5.44 11.56
C THR A 334 22.92 -6.56 11.95
N THR A 335 22.43 -7.69 12.50
CA THR A 335 23.28 -8.78 13.04
C THR A 335 23.84 -9.69 11.96
N GLY A 336 23.35 -9.58 10.70
CA GLY A 336 23.81 -10.36 9.56
C GLY A 336 25.26 -10.05 9.15
N PHE A 337 25.89 -11.03 8.45
CA PHE A 337 27.24 -10.88 7.94
C PHE A 337 27.25 -10.47 6.46
N PHE A 338 28.08 -9.48 6.10
CA PHE A 338 28.34 -9.11 4.72
C PHE A 338 29.79 -8.64 4.53
N ASP A 339 30.27 -8.68 3.29
CA ASP A 339 31.65 -8.29 2.96
C ASP A 339 31.82 -6.76 2.95
N MET A 340 32.19 -6.21 4.11
CA MET A 340 32.40 -4.78 4.30
C MET A 340 33.55 -4.24 3.45
N ALA A 341 34.54 -5.06 3.02
CA ALA A 341 35.66 -4.61 2.23
C ALA A 341 35.26 -4.06 0.86
N ARG A 342 34.09 -4.44 0.36
CA ARG A 342 33.50 -3.92 -0.89
C ARG A 342 33.06 -2.47 -0.81
N TYR A 343 32.88 -1.93 0.40
CA TYR A 343 32.28 -0.62 0.62
C TYR A 343 33.28 0.41 1.13
N ALA A 344 33.15 1.63 0.67
CA ALA A 344 33.67 2.79 1.38
C ALA A 344 32.63 3.13 2.48
N LEU A 345 33.12 3.33 3.70
CA LEU A 345 32.32 3.55 4.88
C LEU A 345 32.43 5.01 5.32
N TYR A 346 31.27 5.64 5.54
CA TYR A 346 31.15 6.99 6.08
C TYR A 346 30.14 7.03 7.22
N GLU A 347 30.29 7.97 8.14
CA GLU A 347 29.18 8.40 8.96
C GLU A 347 28.11 9.02 8.05
N ALA A 348 26.83 8.74 8.31
CA ALA A 348 25.76 9.30 7.51
C ALA A 348 25.60 10.79 7.83
N ASP A 349 26.02 11.61 6.90
CA ASP A 349 25.82 13.05 6.87
C ASP A 349 24.81 13.39 5.76
N ASP A 350 23.74 14.08 6.12
CA ASP A 350 22.66 14.42 5.19
C ASP A 350 23.17 15.27 4.02
N GLU A 351 24.15 16.17 4.23
CA GLU A 351 24.74 16.99 3.17
C GLU A 351 25.53 16.15 2.18
N MET A 352 26.37 15.23 2.68
CA MET A 352 27.14 14.31 1.84
C MET A 352 26.23 13.36 1.05
N ILE A 353 25.19 12.81 1.70
CA ILE A 353 24.22 11.93 1.03
C ILE A 353 23.45 12.71 -0.04
N ALA A 354 23.00 13.92 0.27
CA ALA A 354 22.32 14.78 -0.68
C ALA A 354 23.20 15.12 -1.89
N ASP A 355 24.49 15.38 -1.66
CA ASP A 355 25.46 15.64 -2.74
C ASP A 355 25.65 14.39 -3.63
N MET A 356 25.80 13.21 -3.04
CA MET A 356 25.87 11.94 -3.78
C MET A 356 24.62 11.71 -4.64
N LEU A 357 23.40 11.92 -4.07
CA LEU A 357 22.14 11.79 -4.80
C LEU A 357 22.04 12.81 -5.94
N ALA A 358 22.46 14.06 -5.72
CA ALA A 358 22.49 15.11 -6.74
C ALA A 358 23.45 14.78 -7.89
N ASN A 359 24.48 13.95 -7.62
CA ASN A 359 25.44 13.43 -8.60
C ASN A 359 25.02 12.05 -9.17
N ASP A 360 23.72 11.77 -9.25
CA ASP A 360 23.09 10.60 -9.88
C ASP A 360 23.40 9.24 -9.19
N LEU A 361 23.87 9.22 -7.94
CA LEU A 361 23.95 7.97 -7.19
C LEU A 361 22.52 7.52 -6.79
N ILE A 362 22.30 6.21 -6.77
CA ILE A 362 21.07 5.57 -6.30
C ILE A 362 21.39 4.78 -5.04
N LEU A 363 20.75 5.14 -3.94
CA LEU A 363 21.05 4.57 -2.63
C LEU A 363 19.84 3.84 -2.03
N GLY A 364 20.11 2.67 -1.42
CA GLY A 364 19.17 2.08 -0.48
C GLY A 364 19.12 2.92 0.79
N TRP A 365 17.92 3.16 1.31
CA TRP A 365 17.70 3.97 2.52
C TRP A 365 16.90 3.18 3.53
N VAL A 366 17.51 2.94 4.68
CA VAL A 366 16.92 2.21 5.81
C VAL A 366 17.00 3.09 7.06
N SER A 367 15.87 3.29 7.70
CA SER A 367 15.76 4.06 8.93
C SER A 367 14.72 3.42 9.87
N GLY A 368 15.05 3.23 11.14
CA GLY A 368 14.14 2.77 12.17
C GLY A 368 13.25 1.57 11.78
N ARG A 369 12.01 1.58 12.26
CA ARG A 369 11.00 0.53 12.00
C ARG A 369 10.40 0.70 10.60
N TYR A 370 10.05 -0.42 9.91
CA TYR A 370 9.43 -0.33 8.59
C TYR A 370 7.99 0.21 8.64
N GLU A 371 7.58 0.80 7.54
CA GLU A 371 6.24 1.30 7.32
C GLU A 371 5.22 0.18 7.16
N ILE A 372 4.04 0.30 7.78
CA ILE A 372 2.89 -0.59 7.56
C ILE A 372 2.23 -0.28 6.20
N GLY A 373 1.64 -1.31 5.59
CA GLY A 373 1.03 -1.21 4.26
C GLY A 373 2.02 -1.42 3.11
N PRO A 374 1.51 -1.46 1.86
CA PRO A 374 2.29 -1.91 0.71
C PRO A 374 3.20 -0.83 0.09
N ARG A 375 3.20 0.39 0.63
CA ARG A 375 3.98 1.51 0.07
C ARG A 375 5.25 1.75 0.88
N ALA A 376 6.38 1.96 0.19
CA ALA A 376 7.58 2.45 0.84
C ALA A 376 7.43 3.95 1.12
N LEU A 377 7.57 4.33 2.37
CA LEU A 377 7.33 5.70 2.85
C LEU A 377 8.57 6.32 3.50
N GLY A 378 9.76 5.81 3.15
CA GLY A 378 11.01 6.42 3.55
C GLY A 378 11.82 5.67 4.61
N ASN A 379 11.34 4.52 5.12
CA ASN A 379 12.12 3.71 6.04
C ASN A 379 12.67 2.41 5.40
N ARG A 380 12.08 1.98 4.27
CA ARG A 380 12.57 0.87 3.44
C ARG A 380 12.50 1.28 1.97
N SER A 381 13.36 2.23 1.60
CA SER A 381 13.28 2.95 0.32
C SER A 381 14.54 2.82 -0.52
N ILE A 382 14.41 3.02 -1.83
CA ILE A 382 15.50 3.35 -2.73
C ILE A 382 15.29 4.81 -3.13
N LEU A 383 16.28 5.64 -2.90
CA LEU A 383 16.27 7.08 -3.17
C LEU A 383 17.19 7.42 -4.34
N ALA A 384 16.78 8.42 -5.13
CA ALA A 384 17.55 8.93 -6.26
C ALA A 384 17.11 10.36 -6.62
N ALA A 385 17.93 11.09 -7.39
CA ALA A 385 17.57 12.40 -7.93
C ALA A 385 16.37 12.29 -8.92
N PRO A 386 15.41 13.24 -8.93
CA PRO A 386 14.16 13.12 -9.68
C PRO A 386 14.21 13.68 -11.10
N PHE A 387 15.36 14.18 -11.57
CA PHE A 387 15.46 15.09 -12.72
C PHE A 387 15.42 14.39 -14.08
N LYS A 388 16.04 13.19 -14.20
CA LYS A 388 16.32 12.54 -15.48
C LYS A 388 15.40 11.33 -15.74
N GLU A 389 14.87 11.20 -16.96
CA GLU A 389 14.17 9.97 -17.36
C GLU A 389 15.05 8.72 -17.25
N SER A 390 16.36 8.85 -17.49
CA SER A 390 17.31 7.75 -17.33
C SER A 390 17.37 7.24 -15.87
N THR A 391 17.11 8.09 -14.87
CA THR A 391 16.99 7.67 -13.47
C THR A 391 15.75 6.77 -13.29
N ARG A 392 14.60 7.12 -13.87
CA ARG A 392 13.39 6.26 -13.87
C ARG A 392 13.67 4.90 -14.52
N THR A 393 14.28 4.92 -15.71
CA THR A 393 14.66 3.70 -16.43
C THR A 393 15.55 2.81 -15.56
N ARG A 394 16.61 3.35 -15.00
CA ARG A 394 17.52 2.60 -14.12
C ARG A 394 16.84 2.07 -12.86
N LEU A 395 15.98 2.87 -12.22
CA LEU A 395 15.21 2.40 -11.05
C LEU A 395 14.28 1.24 -11.42
N ASN A 396 13.65 1.24 -12.60
CA ASN A 396 12.82 0.14 -13.07
C ASN A 396 13.66 -1.11 -13.40
N GLU A 397 14.88 -0.95 -13.94
CA GLU A 397 15.84 -2.05 -14.14
C GLU A 397 16.28 -2.66 -12.81
N ILE A 398 16.67 -1.85 -11.82
CA ILE A 398 17.01 -2.27 -10.46
C ILE A 398 15.86 -3.08 -9.86
N LYS A 399 14.63 -2.62 -10.04
CA LYS A 399 13.40 -3.26 -9.56
C LYS A 399 12.98 -4.46 -10.42
N GLN A 400 13.64 -4.74 -11.55
CA GLN A 400 13.28 -5.79 -12.51
C GLN A 400 11.79 -5.76 -12.87
N ARG A 401 11.28 -4.58 -13.20
CA ARG A 401 9.87 -4.36 -13.50
C ARG A 401 9.68 -3.60 -14.82
N GLU A 402 8.45 -3.55 -15.26
CA GLU A 402 8.05 -2.96 -16.53
C GLU A 402 8.41 -1.45 -16.60
N GLN A 403 8.94 -0.99 -17.74
CA GLN A 403 9.42 0.40 -17.90
C GLN A 403 8.28 1.44 -17.90
N PHE A 404 7.06 1.05 -18.18
CA PHE A 404 5.91 1.96 -18.11
C PHE A 404 5.52 2.34 -16.66
N ARG A 405 6.03 1.66 -15.65
CA ARG A 405 5.67 1.93 -14.26
C ARG A 405 6.30 3.23 -13.76
N PRO A 406 5.51 4.15 -13.18
CA PRO A 406 6.04 5.39 -12.62
C PRO A 406 6.85 5.14 -11.35
N ILE A 407 7.77 6.07 -11.06
CA ILE A 407 8.44 6.20 -9.77
C ILE A 407 7.71 7.30 -8.99
N ALA A 408 7.45 7.06 -7.72
CA ALA A 408 6.81 8.05 -6.86
C ALA A 408 7.83 9.08 -6.36
N PRO A 409 7.48 10.37 -6.24
CA PRO A 409 8.27 11.33 -5.50
C PRO A 409 7.98 11.28 -4.01
N VAL A 410 9.01 11.54 -3.21
CA VAL A 410 8.89 12.07 -1.85
C VAL A 410 9.27 13.56 -1.88
N CYS A 411 8.50 14.40 -1.21
CA CYS A 411 8.60 15.85 -1.28
C CYS A 411 8.45 16.48 0.10
N LEU A 412 9.20 17.55 0.36
CA LEU A 412 8.93 18.43 1.51
C LEU A 412 7.48 18.93 1.46
N GLU A 413 6.77 18.82 2.58
CA GLU A 413 5.34 19.17 2.65
C GLU A 413 5.09 20.64 2.26
N GLU A 414 5.95 21.56 2.70
CA GLU A 414 5.90 22.98 2.38
C GLU A 414 6.19 23.31 0.90
N GLU A 415 6.75 22.37 0.13
CA GLU A 415 7.00 22.54 -1.31
C GLU A 415 6.00 21.81 -2.21
N ALA A 416 5.14 20.97 -1.63
CA ALA A 416 4.25 20.11 -2.38
C ALA A 416 3.26 20.90 -3.27
N THR A 417 2.79 22.06 -2.81
CA THR A 417 1.92 22.95 -3.60
C THR A 417 2.66 23.52 -4.80
N ARG A 418 3.93 23.89 -4.65
CA ARG A 418 4.75 24.46 -5.71
C ARG A 418 4.96 23.49 -6.84
N TRP A 419 5.37 22.26 -6.53
CA TRP A 419 5.80 21.28 -7.53
C TRP A 419 4.68 20.38 -8.06
N PHE A 420 3.64 20.13 -7.23
CA PHE A 420 2.59 19.15 -7.56
C PHE A 420 1.16 19.68 -7.37
N GLY A 421 0.98 20.94 -6.99
CA GLY A 421 -0.34 21.47 -6.71
C GLY A 421 -1.04 20.82 -5.49
N CYS A 422 -0.27 20.16 -4.63
CA CYS A 422 -0.78 19.51 -3.43
C CYS A 422 -0.88 20.52 -2.30
N ASP A 423 -2.09 20.91 -1.95
CA ASP A 423 -2.41 21.96 -0.96
C ASP A 423 -2.62 21.44 0.47
N ARG A 424 -2.37 20.15 0.68
CA ARG A 424 -2.56 19.46 1.96
C ARG A 424 -1.57 18.32 2.14
N ALA A 425 -1.40 17.82 3.36
CA ALA A 425 -0.58 16.66 3.64
C ALA A 425 -1.05 15.41 2.86
N SER A 426 -0.11 14.69 2.24
CA SER A 426 -0.33 13.45 1.52
C SER A 426 0.78 12.43 1.85
N PRO A 427 0.88 11.99 3.12
CA PRO A 427 2.05 11.24 3.60
C PRO A 427 2.11 9.78 3.14
N TYR A 428 1.04 9.20 2.55
CA TYR A 428 0.91 7.75 2.35
C TYR A 428 0.87 7.30 0.88
N MET A 429 1.16 8.17 -0.10
CA MET A 429 1.12 7.84 -1.53
C MET A 429 -0.25 7.27 -1.98
N LEU A 430 -1.35 7.79 -1.46
CA LEU A 430 -2.71 7.32 -1.74
C LEU A 430 -3.49 8.20 -2.73
N TYR A 431 -2.89 9.30 -3.19
CA TYR A 431 -3.49 10.25 -4.13
C TYR A 431 -2.52 10.64 -5.23
N THR A 432 -3.04 11.02 -6.38
CA THR A 432 -2.29 11.59 -7.50
C THR A 432 -2.47 13.11 -7.56
N TYR A 433 -1.44 13.80 -8.05
CA TYR A 433 -1.42 15.25 -8.21
C TYR A 433 -0.73 15.60 -9.53
N THR A 434 -1.08 16.73 -10.12
CA THR A 434 -0.48 17.18 -11.38
C THR A 434 0.89 17.81 -11.14
N ALA A 435 1.92 17.29 -11.80
CA ALA A 435 3.25 17.90 -11.78
C ALA A 435 3.20 19.27 -12.48
N ARG A 436 3.78 20.30 -11.83
CA ARG A 436 3.79 21.69 -12.31
C ARG A 436 5.11 22.09 -12.96
N THR A 437 6.01 21.15 -13.19
CA THR A 437 7.31 21.39 -13.81
C THR A 437 7.76 20.15 -14.60
N ASP A 438 8.44 20.36 -15.72
CA ASP A 438 9.06 19.28 -16.48
C ASP A 438 10.46 18.88 -15.92
N ALA A 439 10.99 19.66 -14.95
CA ALA A 439 12.27 19.36 -14.33
C ALA A 439 12.29 18.04 -13.52
N LEU A 440 11.14 17.53 -13.11
CA LEU A 440 10.99 16.31 -12.31
C LEU A 440 10.63 15.08 -13.16
N ALA A 441 11.33 14.91 -14.28
CA ALA A 441 11.00 13.91 -15.31
C ALA A 441 11.00 12.46 -14.82
N ALA A 442 11.85 12.10 -13.83
CA ALA A 442 11.91 10.73 -13.30
C ALA A 442 10.66 10.34 -12.50
N VAL A 443 9.95 11.31 -11.92
CA VAL A 443 8.81 11.07 -11.02
C VAL A 443 7.47 11.55 -11.59
N THR A 444 7.49 12.07 -12.81
CA THR A 444 6.27 12.49 -13.52
C THR A 444 5.83 11.39 -14.49
N HIS A 445 4.57 10.96 -14.38
CA HIS A 445 4.00 9.96 -15.25
C HIS A 445 3.59 10.56 -16.61
N VAL A 446 3.25 9.70 -17.58
CA VAL A 446 2.92 10.11 -18.97
C VAL A 446 1.74 11.08 -19.06
N ASN A 447 0.80 10.99 -18.13
CA ASN A 447 -0.36 11.89 -18.03
C ASN A 447 -0.09 13.14 -17.16
N LYS A 448 1.17 13.50 -16.94
CA LYS A 448 1.61 14.64 -16.11
C LYS A 448 1.22 14.51 -14.62
N THR A 449 0.86 13.34 -14.13
CA THR A 449 0.57 13.13 -12.71
C THR A 449 1.75 12.51 -11.97
N ALA A 450 1.74 12.65 -10.64
CA ALA A 450 2.65 11.98 -9.72
C ALA A 450 1.89 11.54 -8.46
N ARG A 451 2.23 10.35 -7.93
CA ARG A 451 1.71 9.85 -6.66
C ARG A 451 2.66 10.23 -5.55
N ILE A 452 2.47 11.39 -4.97
CA ILE A 452 3.42 11.98 -4.04
C ILE A 452 3.32 11.43 -2.62
N GLN A 453 4.44 11.45 -1.93
CA GLN A 453 4.53 11.41 -0.48
C GLN A 453 4.99 12.77 0.02
N THR A 454 4.20 13.44 0.87
CA THR A 454 4.68 14.62 1.60
C THR A 454 5.37 14.21 2.90
N VAL A 455 6.43 14.91 3.27
CA VAL A 455 7.19 14.68 4.50
C VAL A 455 7.36 15.98 5.26
N SER A 456 7.07 15.93 6.56
CA SER A 456 7.31 17.00 7.53
C SER A 456 8.21 16.50 8.68
N PRO A 457 8.75 17.39 9.52
CA PRO A 457 9.53 16.98 10.70
C PRO A 457 8.78 16.05 11.65
N ALA A 458 7.44 16.15 11.68
CA ALA A 458 6.58 15.33 12.54
C ALA A 458 6.34 13.94 11.96
N THR A 459 6.33 13.79 10.63
CA THR A 459 6.03 12.51 9.97
C THR A 459 7.27 11.62 9.79
N ASN A 460 8.41 12.19 9.35
CA ASN A 460 9.68 11.46 9.22
C ASN A 460 10.86 12.44 9.28
N ARG A 461 11.43 12.63 10.46
CA ARG A 461 12.52 13.59 10.71
C ARG A 461 13.77 13.31 9.88
N SER A 462 14.19 12.05 9.78
CA SER A 462 15.42 11.66 9.07
C SER A 462 15.30 11.98 7.57
N LEU A 463 14.20 11.55 6.94
CA LEU A 463 13.96 11.82 5.52
C LEU A 463 13.72 13.32 5.24
N TYR A 464 13.09 14.04 6.18
CA TYR A 464 12.92 15.49 6.08
C TYR A 464 14.25 16.22 6.05
N ASN A 465 15.18 15.88 6.96
CA ASN A 465 16.50 16.50 7.01
C ASN A 465 17.28 16.25 5.70
N LEU A 466 17.27 15.02 5.19
CA LEU A 466 17.87 14.71 3.89
C LEU A 466 17.25 15.53 2.75
N LEU A 467 15.94 15.70 2.72
CA LEU A 467 15.27 16.53 1.71
C LEU A 467 15.63 18.01 1.83
N ILE A 468 15.84 18.54 3.03
CA ILE A 468 16.34 19.91 3.26
C ILE A 468 17.76 20.07 2.70
N ALA A 469 18.66 19.13 3.00
CA ALA A 469 20.02 19.14 2.47
C ALA A 469 20.02 19.02 0.93
N PHE A 470 19.20 18.15 0.37
CA PHE A 470 19.04 17.99 -1.08
C PHE A 470 18.49 19.27 -1.74
N LYS A 471 17.53 19.94 -1.09
CA LYS A 471 17.01 21.24 -1.55
C LYS A 471 18.09 22.33 -1.53
N ALA A 472 18.88 22.40 -0.49
CA ALA A 472 19.99 23.36 -0.40
C ALA A 472 21.00 23.18 -1.57
N ARG A 473 21.23 21.93 -1.99
CA ARG A 473 22.16 21.59 -3.08
C ARG A 473 21.56 21.80 -4.48
N THR A 474 20.27 21.54 -4.67
CA THR A 474 19.66 21.45 -6.00
C THR A 474 18.57 22.49 -6.27
N GLY A 475 18.03 23.14 -5.24
CA GLY A 475 16.83 23.98 -5.30
C GLY A 475 15.51 23.22 -5.22
N TYR A 476 15.52 21.87 -5.12
CA TYR A 476 14.34 21.02 -5.12
C TYR A 476 14.29 20.12 -3.87
N GLY A 477 13.29 20.27 -3.03
CA GLY A 477 13.03 19.39 -1.88
C GLY A 477 12.27 18.13 -2.30
N VAL A 478 12.74 17.44 -3.36
CA VAL A 478 12.08 16.28 -3.97
C VAL A 478 13.09 15.21 -4.31
N LEU A 479 12.80 13.94 -3.99
CA LEU A 479 13.56 12.76 -4.40
C LEU A 479 12.64 11.71 -5.02
N CYS A 480 13.19 10.83 -5.86
CA CYS A 480 12.57 9.55 -6.19
C CYS A 480 12.46 8.69 -4.94
N ASN A 481 11.31 8.06 -4.71
CA ASN A 481 11.11 7.07 -3.66
C ASN A 481 10.44 5.82 -4.23
N THR A 482 11.14 4.69 -4.16
CA THR A 482 10.58 3.37 -4.49
C THR A 482 10.99 2.33 -3.45
N SER A 483 10.22 1.25 -3.34
CA SER A 483 10.39 0.24 -2.29
C SER A 483 11.73 -0.50 -2.37
N LEU A 484 12.38 -0.68 -1.22
CA LEU A 484 13.58 -1.48 -1.06
C LEU A 484 13.19 -2.94 -0.82
N ASN A 485 13.04 -3.71 -1.90
CA ASN A 485 12.65 -5.11 -1.87
C ASN A 485 13.10 -5.86 -3.12
N PHE A 486 13.33 -7.17 -3.01
CA PHE A 486 13.49 -8.04 -4.16
C PHE A 486 12.19 -8.11 -4.98
N LYS A 487 12.29 -8.44 -6.27
CA LYS A 487 11.13 -8.56 -7.15
C LYS A 487 10.12 -9.56 -6.59
N GLY A 488 8.88 -9.11 -6.40
CA GLY A 488 7.79 -9.95 -5.90
C GLY A 488 7.91 -10.36 -4.43
N ARG A 489 8.73 -9.66 -3.63
CA ARG A 489 8.95 -9.95 -2.20
C ARG A 489 8.57 -8.76 -1.32
N GLY A 490 8.48 -9.00 -0.02
CA GLY A 490 8.34 -7.96 1.00
C GLY A 490 9.60 -7.10 1.16
N PHE A 491 9.60 -6.15 2.07
CA PHE A 491 10.74 -5.26 2.33
C PHE A 491 11.98 -6.02 2.79
N ILE A 492 13.14 -5.51 2.43
CA ILE A 492 14.42 -5.99 2.97
C ILE A 492 14.56 -5.45 4.40
N ASN A 493 14.70 -6.37 5.36
CA ASN A 493 14.80 -6.06 6.79
C ASN A 493 16.07 -6.59 7.45
N LYS A 494 17.02 -7.15 6.65
CA LYS A 494 18.31 -7.68 7.13
C LYS A 494 19.46 -7.11 6.34
N ILE A 495 20.58 -6.89 7.03
CA ILE A 495 21.77 -6.25 6.44
C ILE A 495 22.44 -7.10 5.36
N ASP A 496 22.47 -8.42 5.51
CA ASP A 496 23.01 -9.36 4.54
C ASP A 496 22.19 -9.41 3.25
N ASP A 497 20.86 -9.43 3.36
CA ASP A 497 19.94 -9.30 2.22
C ASP A 497 20.12 -7.94 1.52
N LEU A 498 20.28 -6.86 2.29
CA LEU A 498 20.47 -5.53 1.75
C LEU A 498 21.79 -5.42 0.96
N SER A 499 22.90 -5.91 1.52
CA SER A 499 24.18 -5.94 0.83
C SER A 499 24.12 -6.80 -0.43
N SER A 500 23.50 -7.98 -0.35
CA SER A 500 23.28 -8.85 -1.52
C SER A 500 22.46 -8.15 -2.60
N TYR A 501 21.40 -7.46 -2.21
CA TYR A 501 20.54 -6.69 -3.13
C TYR A 501 21.31 -5.59 -3.85
N VAL A 502 22.09 -4.80 -3.11
CA VAL A 502 22.88 -3.68 -3.65
C VAL A 502 23.88 -4.18 -4.70
N VAL A 503 24.61 -5.25 -4.40
CA VAL A 503 25.58 -5.84 -5.35
C VAL A 503 24.89 -6.44 -6.57
N LYS A 504 23.84 -7.23 -6.35
CA LYS A 504 23.12 -7.96 -7.42
C LYS A 504 22.41 -7.03 -8.40
N HIS A 505 21.87 -5.92 -7.92
CA HIS A 505 21.04 -4.99 -8.71
C HIS A 505 21.75 -3.68 -9.07
N ASN A 506 23.07 -3.58 -8.83
CA ASN A 506 23.88 -2.41 -9.18
C ASN A 506 23.37 -1.08 -8.59
N LEU A 507 22.95 -1.09 -7.31
CA LEU A 507 22.83 0.15 -6.56
C LEU A 507 24.23 0.69 -6.26
N ASP A 508 24.34 1.98 -6.02
CA ASP A 508 25.63 2.60 -5.74
C ASP A 508 26.04 2.47 -4.28
N GLY A 509 25.08 2.14 -3.40
CA GLY A 509 25.30 1.92 -1.97
C GLY A 509 23.99 1.91 -1.18
N PHE A 510 24.11 2.00 0.13
CA PHE A 510 22.99 2.09 1.05
C PHE A 510 23.34 2.85 2.33
N VAL A 511 22.33 3.37 2.98
CA VAL A 511 22.40 4.04 4.28
C VAL A 511 21.58 3.22 5.27
N VAL A 512 22.16 2.91 6.43
CA VAL A 512 21.53 2.18 7.53
C VAL A 512 21.95 2.79 8.86
N GLU A 513 21.00 3.21 9.68
CA GLU A 513 21.23 3.63 11.07
C GLU A 513 22.43 4.56 11.28
N GLY A 514 22.49 5.64 10.52
CA GLY A 514 23.54 6.63 10.67
C GLY A 514 24.88 6.27 10.01
N ARG A 515 24.93 5.23 9.17
CA ARG A 515 26.13 4.84 8.40
C ARG A 515 25.81 4.68 6.91
N SER A 516 26.73 5.16 6.08
CA SER A 516 26.66 5.05 4.63
C SER A 516 27.69 4.05 4.13
N TYR A 517 27.23 3.08 3.35
CA TYR A 517 28.02 2.02 2.72
C TYR A 517 27.98 2.21 1.21
N ILE A 518 29.04 2.78 0.63
CA ILE A 518 29.09 3.10 -0.80
C ILE A 518 29.94 2.06 -1.53
N LEU A 519 29.36 1.43 -2.55
CA LEU A 519 30.01 0.34 -3.28
C LEU A 519 31.22 0.86 -4.05
N LYS A 520 32.46 0.43 -3.68
CA LYS A 520 33.71 0.87 -4.29
C LYS A 520 33.75 0.60 -5.79
N SER A 521 33.11 -0.44 -6.28
CA SER A 521 33.01 -0.80 -7.70
C SER A 521 31.97 0.00 -8.49
N SER A 522 31.16 0.86 -7.84
CA SER A 522 30.20 1.70 -8.54
C SER A 522 30.92 2.72 -9.45
N ARG A 523 30.58 2.68 -10.75
CA ARG A 523 31.14 3.64 -11.73
C ARG A 523 30.70 5.08 -11.41
N ARG A 524 29.49 5.29 -10.86
CA ARG A 524 29.01 6.62 -10.48
C ARG A 524 29.74 7.14 -9.26
N TYR A 525 29.98 6.29 -8.28
CA TYR A 525 30.77 6.67 -7.13
C TYR A 525 32.21 7.03 -7.53
N GLN A 526 32.85 6.27 -8.43
CA GLN A 526 34.17 6.59 -8.94
C GLN A 526 34.19 7.92 -9.74
N ALA A 527 33.16 8.22 -10.50
CA ALA A 527 33.00 9.50 -11.18
C ALA A 527 32.78 10.65 -10.19
N TYR A 528 31.99 10.45 -9.16
CA TYR A 528 31.77 11.39 -8.07
C TYR A 528 33.08 11.75 -7.35
N LEU A 529 33.91 10.76 -6.97
CA LEU A 529 35.21 11.00 -6.32
C LEU A 529 36.13 11.83 -7.19
N LYS A 530 36.17 11.56 -8.51
CA LYS A 530 36.97 12.36 -9.45
C LYS A 530 36.50 13.81 -9.52
N ALA A 531 35.18 14.03 -9.50
CA ALA A 531 34.63 15.38 -9.49
C ALA A 531 35.00 16.15 -8.21
N CYS A 532 34.95 15.49 -7.04
CA CYS A 532 35.34 16.08 -5.76
C CYS A 532 36.87 16.41 -5.69
N GLN A 533 37.70 15.65 -6.38
CA GLN A 533 39.15 15.92 -6.42
C GLN A 533 39.53 17.10 -7.32
N ASN A 534 38.66 17.50 -8.24
CA ASN A 534 38.87 18.61 -9.18
C ASN A 534 38.24 19.93 -8.70
N LEU A 535 37.58 19.93 -7.54
CA LEU A 535 37.09 21.10 -6.81
C LEU A 535 38.08 21.51 -5.71
#